data_36c0f3d3eb8888db0321280d9f69415e
#
_entry.id   36c0f3d3eb8888db0321280d9f69415e
#
_cell.length_a   1.000
_cell.length_b   1.000
_cell.length_c   1.000
_cell.angle_alpha   90.00
_cell.angle_beta   90.00
_cell.angle_gamma   90.00
#
_symmetry.space_group_name_H-M   'P 1'
#
loop_
_entity.id
_entity.type
_entity.pdbx_description
1 polymer ?
#
loop_
_entity_poly.entity_id
_entity_poly.type
_entity_poly.pdbx_seq_one_letter_code
_entity_poly.pdbx_strand_id
1 'polypeptide(L)'
;MKNLINEIDSCIKDFITDKKDNLELQEAKSIINLIENSIFAPGKRFRPLFCVASYLNFGGEYNQEIIKLASALELLHSFALIHDDIMDNSDLRRGKPTIHVVAQSKGIGILAGDVTLVLADQLFNSAASTFDSTTCKKLLSYYNDTKLNLCLGQYLDILEENTVTSSEEKLFLMRQYNTGNYTIVRTLHFCMIAAGVTAPSKS
;
A
#
# COMPACT_ATOMS: atom_id res chain seq x y z
N MET A 1 13.13 13.02 -10.24
CA MET A 1 12.88 12.07 -9.12
C MET A 1 12.44 12.76 -7.84
N LYS A 2 13.19 13.75 -7.28
CA LYS A 2 12.75 14.48 -6.08
C LYS A 2 11.39 15.17 -6.23
N ASN A 3 11.11 15.81 -7.37
CA ASN A 3 9.80 16.46 -7.62
C ASN A 3 8.65 15.45 -7.56
N LEU A 4 8.81 14.26 -8.16
CA LEU A 4 7.77 13.23 -8.16
C LEU A 4 7.48 12.70 -6.75
N ILE A 5 8.52 12.52 -5.92
CA ILE A 5 8.33 12.14 -4.50
C ILE A 5 7.51 13.21 -3.78
N ASN A 6 7.85 14.48 -3.98
CA ASN A 6 7.13 15.59 -3.35
C ASN A 6 5.66 15.64 -3.81
N GLU A 7 5.36 15.37 -5.07
CA GLU A 7 4.00 15.33 -5.60
C GLU A 7 3.19 14.16 -4.99
N ILE A 8 3.80 12.98 -4.84
CA ILE A 8 3.19 11.83 -4.20
C ILE A 8 2.91 12.12 -2.73
N ASP A 9 3.91 12.65 -2.01
CA ASP A 9 3.76 13.00 -0.59
C ASP A 9 2.71 14.11 -0.40
N SER A 10 2.65 15.12 -1.29
CA SER A 10 1.59 16.15 -1.26
C SER A 10 0.22 15.53 -1.52
N CYS A 11 0.07 14.68 -2.53
CA CYS A 11 -1.20 14.02 -2.83
C CYS A 11 -1.73 13.21 -1.64
N ILE A 12 -0.86 12.44 -0.96
CA ILE A 12 -1.23 11.69 0.25
C ILE A 12 -1.63 12.65 1.37
N LYS A 13 -0.84 13.70 1.59
CA LYS A 13 -1.07 14.67 2.65
C LYS A 13 -2.40 15.41 2.46
N ASP A 14 -2.64 15.92 1.27
CA ASP A 14 -3.86 16.67 0.94
C ASP A 14 -5.10 15.76 1.11
N PHE A 15 -5.01 14.49 0.66
CA PHE A 15 -6.07 13.52 0.82
C PHE A 15 -6.35 13.19 2.29
N ILE A 16 -5.31 12.95 3.10
CA ILE A 16 -5.47 12.65 4.54
C ILE A 16 -6.02 13.88 5.28
N THR A 17 -5.54 15.08 4.93
CA THR A 17 -6.01 16.33 5.52
C THR A 17 -7.50 16.53 5.25
N ASP A 18 -7.96 16.34 4.00
CA ASP A 18 -9.39 16.40 3.65
C ASP A 18 -10.23 15.46 4.52
N LYS A 19 -9.79 14.20 4.68
CA LYS A 19 -10.49 13.23 5.52
C LYS A 19 -10.53 13.66 6.99
N LYS A 20 -9.43 14.15 7.51
CA LYS A 20 -9.30 14.61 8.90
C LYS A 20 -10.16 15.84 9.20
N ASP A 21 -10.22 16.79 8.26
CA ASP A 21 -10.98 18.03 8.44
C ASP A 21 -12.50 17.76 8.45
N ASN A 22 -12.95 16.71 7.76
CA ASN A 22 -14.35 16.26 7.75
C ASN A 22 -14.77 15.46 9.00
N LEU A 23 -13.85 15.17 9.95
CA LEU A 23 -14.18 14.53 11.21
C LEU A 23 -14.59 15.57 12.24
N GLU A 24 -15.69 15.32 12.97
CA GLU A 24 -16.17 16.21 14.03
C GLU A 24 -15.43 15.97 15.36
N LEU A 25 -15.18 14.68 15.69
CA LEU A 25 -14.59 14.28 16.97
C LEU A 25 -13.06 14.40 16.96
N GLN A 26 -12.52 15.08 17.96
CA GLN A 26 -11.07 15.25 18.11
C GLN A 26 -10.34 13.91 18.36
N GLU A 27 -10.99 13.00 19.06
CA GLU A 27 -10.50 11.64 19.31
C GLU A 27 -10.33 10.85 17.99
N ALA A 28 -11.27 11.01 17.07
CA ALA A 28 -11.16 10.40 15.73
C ALA A 28 -10.03 11.04 14.91
N LYS A 29 -9.76 12.33 15.07
CA LYS A 29 -8.60 12.98 14.43
C LYS A 29 -7.27 12.45 14.97
N SER A 30 -7.22 11.98 16.21
CA SER A 30 -6.00 11.50 16.84
C SER A 30 -5.43 10.27 16.14
N ILE A 31 -6.26 9.31 15.70
CA ILE A 31 -5.79 8.14 14.97
C ILE A 31 -5.23 8.52 13.59
N ILE A 32 -5.85 9.52 12.92
CA ILE A 32 -5.34 10.04 11.64
C ILE A 32 -3.96 10.67 11.84
N ASN A 33 -3.72 11.39 12.94
CA ASN A 33 -2.40 11.95 13.26
C ASN A 33 -1.34 10.86 13.45
N LEU A 34 -1.67 9.75 14.10
CA LEU A 34 -0.76 8.60 14.27
C LEU A 34 -0.40 7.99 12.91
N ILE A 35 -1.39 7.79 12.06
CA ILE A 35 -1.23 7.27 10.70
C ILE A 35 -0.34 8.21 9.87
N GLU A 36 -0.64 9.51 9.87
CA GLU A 36 0.12 10.54 9.15
C GLU A 36 1.60 10.53 9.55
N ASN A 37 1.90 10.51 10.86
CA ASN A 37 3.26 10.44 11.38
C ASN A 37 4.01 9.17 10.94
N SER A 38 3.32 8.04 10.81
CA SER A 38 3.88 6.77 10.33
C SER A 38 4.18 6.82 8.84
N ILE A 39 3.24 7.30 8.02
CA ILE A 39 3.37 7.39 6.56
C ILE A 39 4.51 8.31 6.16
N PHE A 40 4.63 9.48 6.80
CA PHE A 40 5.68 10.47 6.51
C PHE A 40 6.99 10.22 7.27
N ALA A 41 7.16 9.05 7.88
CA ALA A 41 8.47 8.59 8.31
C ALA A 41 9.41 8.45 7.08
N PRO A 42 10.73 8.68 7.25
CA PRO A 42 11.69 8.63 6.14
C PRO A 42 11.55 7.34 5.31
N GLY A 43 11.35 7.47 4.00
CA GLY A 43 11.16 6.36 3.09
C GLY A 43 11.56 6.69 1.66
N LYS A 44 11.94 5.67 0.89
CA LYS A 44 12.44 5.86 -0.49
C LYS A 44 11.32 5.96 -1.54
N ARG A 45 10.06 5.73 -1.18
CA ARG A 45 8.88 5.77 -2.06
C ARG A 45 9.07 4.96 -3.36
N PHE A 46 9.75 3.80 -3.29
CA PHE A 46 10.04 3.02 -4.49
C PHE A 46 8.77 2.58 -5.25
N ARG A 47 7.73 2.13 -4.52
CA ARG A 47 6.51 1.63 -5.17
C ARG A 47 5.82 2.69 -6.02
N PRO A 48 5.49 3.87 -5.49
CA PRO A 48 4.89 4.91 -6.31
C PRO A 48 5.80 5.40 -7.43
N LEU A 49 7.13 5.46 -7.22
CA LEU A 49 8.08 5.82 -8.29
C LEU A 49 8.08 4.79 -9.43
N PHE A 50 8.10 3.48 -9.11
CA PHE A 50 8.00 2.43 -10.10
C PHE A 50 6.65 2.44 -10.83
N CYS A 51 5.56 2.74 -10.13
CA CYS A 51 4.25 2.87 -10.73
C CYS A 51 4.25 3.95 -11.81
N VAL A 52 4.61 5.17 -11.48
CA VAL A 52 4.60 6.29 -12.45
C VAL A 52 5.58 6.03 -13.59
N ALA A 53 6.82 5.57 -13.29
CA ALA A 53 7.82 5.29 -14.32
C ALA A 53 7.34 4.21 -15.30
N SER A 54 6.70 3.15 -14.81
CA SER A 54 6.16 2.07 -15.65
C SER A 54 5.00 2.55 -16.51
N TYR A 55 4.07 3.30 -15.93
CA TYR A 55 2.94 3.88 -16.65
C TYR A 55 3.41 4.71 -17.86
N LEU A 56 4.37 5.61 -17.62
CA LEU A 56 4.95 6.43 -18.68
C LEU A 56 5.69 5.59 -19.74
N ASN A 57 6.43 4.57 -19.30
CA ASN A 57 7.18 3.69 -20.21
C ASN A 57 6.24 2.85 -21.10
N PHE A 58 5.03 2.55 -20.62
CA PHE A 58 3.99 1.87 -21.41
C PHE A 58 3.11 2.82 -22.25
N GLY A 59 3.50 4.08 -22.37
CA GLY A 59 2.83 5.06 -23.23
C GLY A 59 1.68 5.83 -22.57
N GLY A 60 1.53 5.71 -21.24
CA GLY A 60 0.60 6.55 -20.49
C GLY A 60 1.06 8.00 -20.41
N GLU A 61 0.13 8.93 -20.33
CA GLU A 61 0.41 10.35 -20.19
C GLU A 61 0.48 10.76 -18.72
N TYR A 62 1.47 11.59 -18.36
CA TYR A 62 1.60 12.10 -16.99
C TYR A 62 0.39 12.96 -16.61
N ASN A 63 -0.31 12.55 -15.54
CA ASN A 63 -1.48 13.24 -15.03
C ASN A 63 -1.66 13.04 -13.54
N GLN A 64 -2.62 13.74 -12.92
CA GLN A 64 -2.90 13.63 -11.49
C GLN A 64 -3.48 12.27 -11.09
N GLU A 65 -4.13 11.56 -12.01
CA GLU A 65 -4.76 10.28 -11.69
C GLU A 65 -3.74 9.17 -11.49
N ILE A 66 -2.63 9.17 -12.27
CA ILE A 66 -1.54 8.23 -12.02
C ILE A 66 -0.81 8.55 -10.71
N ILE A 67 -0.72 9.83 -10.30
CA ILE A 67 -0.18 10.23 -9.01
C ILE A 67 -1.06 9.71 -7.88
N LYS A 68 -2.39 9.87 -7.96
CA LYS A 68 -3.34 9.33 -6.97
C LYS A 68 -3.25 7.80 -6.86
N LEU A 69 -3.19 7.11 -8.02
CA LEU A 69 -3.07 5.65 -8.05
C LEU A 69 -1.76 5.19 -7.40
N ALA A 70 -0.65 5.82 -7.72
CA ALA A 70 0.66 5.56 -7.11
C ALA A 70 0.65 5.86 -5.60
N SER A 71 0.01 6.95 -5.19
CA SER A 71 -0.16 7.34 -3.77
C SER A 71 -0.99 6.32 -3.00
N ALA A 72 -2.06 5.78 -3.60
CA ALA A 72 -2.88 4.73 -3.00
C ALA A 72 -2.08 3.44 -2.75
N LEU A 73 -1.15 3.08 -3.65
CA LEU A 73 -0.25 1.94 -3.45
C LEU A 73 0.73 2.15 -2.29
N GLU A 74 1.15 3.39 -2.03
CA GLU A 74 1.99 3.69 -0.84
C GLU A 74 1.17 3.61 0.44
N LEU A 75 -0.10 4.06 0.44
CA LEU A 75 -1.02 3.87 1.57
C LEU A 75 -1.27 2.39 1.84
N LEU A 76 -1.51 1.57 0.80
CA LEU A 76 -1.65 0.12 0.94
C LEU A 76 -0.40 -0.52 1.54
N HIS A 77 0.79 -0.05 1.15
CA HIS A 77 2.02 -0.51 1.78
C HIS A 77 2.13 -0.10 3.24
N SER A 78 1.71 1.13 3.56
CA SER A 78 1.74 1.63 4.94
C SER A 78 0.81 0.83 5.86
N PHE A 79 -0.39 0.45 5.38
CA PHE A 79 -1.27 -0.49 6.06
C PHE A 79 -0.55 -1.79 6.43
N ALA A 80 0.10 -2.42 5.45
CA ALA A 80 0.82 -3.68 5.68
C ALA A 80 1.93 -3.50 6.73
N LEU A 81 2.70 -2.42 6.66
CA LEU A 81 3.76 -2.15 7.62
C LEU A 81 3.25 -1.90 9.04
N ILE A 82 2.10 -1.23 9.20
CA ILE A 82 1.50 -0.97 10.53
C ILE A 82 1.08 -2.29 11.19
N HIS A 83 0.47 -3.21 10.44
CA HIS A 83 0.09 -4.52 10.96
C HIS A 83 1.30 -5.41 11.23
N ASP A 84 2.28 -5.40 10.33
CA ASP A 84 3.56 -6.11 10.44
C ASP A 84 4.27 -5.74 11.76
N ASP A 85 4.37 -4.44 12.07
CA ASP A 85 4.96 -3.94 13.30
C ASP A 85 4.33 -4.54 14.57
N ILE A 86 3.02 -4.81 14.54
CA ILE A 86 2.29 -5.40 15.66
C ILE A 86 2.52 -6.90 15.74
N MET A 87 2.51 -7.59 14.60
CA MET A 87 2.72 -9.04 14.50
C MET A 87 4.13 -9.40 14.93
N ASP A 88 5.13 -8.64 14.49
CA ASP A 88 6.55 -8.82 14.82
C ASP A 88 6.93 -8.26 16.20
N ASN A 89 6.01 -7.62 16.92
CA ASN A 89 6.28 -6.87 18.15
C ASN A 89 7.42 -5.86 17.99
N SER A 90 7.49 -5.17 16.86
CA SER A 90 8.54 -4.22 16.54
C SER A 90 8.30 -2.87 17.22
N ASP A 91 9.17 -2.45 18.11
CA ASP A 91 9.05 -1.16 18.80
C ASP A 91 9.39 0.03 17.90
N LEU A 92 10.26 -0.18 16.92
CA LEU A 92 10.79 0.88 16.06
C LEU A 92 10.64 0.52 14.58
N ARG A 93 10.23 1.51 13.76
CA ARG A 93 10.28 1.46 12.30
C ARG A 93 11.02 2.68 11.76
N ARG A 94 12.10 2.45 10.98
CA ARG A 94 12.93 3.54 10.41
C ARG A 94 13.44 4.54 11.47
N GLY A 95 13.76 4.04 12.66
CA GLY A 95 14.27 4.83 13.77
C GLY A 95 13.22 5.63 14.54
N LYS A 96 11.93 5.44 14.25
CA LYS A 96 10.81 6.06 14.98
C LYS A 96 9.99 4.99 15.70
N PRO A 97 9.38 5.30 16.85
CA PRO A 97 8.45 4.39 17.52
C PRO A 97 7.27 4.04 16.61
N THR A 98 6.86 2.78 16.64
CA THR A 98 5.70 2.27 15.91
C THR A 98 4.39 2.78 16.50
N ILE A 99 3.28 2.71 15.76
CA ILE A 99 1.99 3.27 16.21
C ILE A 99 1.52 2.63 17.51
N HIS A 100 1.63 1.30 17.63
CA HIS A 100 1.16 0.60 18.84
C HIS A 100 1.98 0.96 20.09
N VAL A 101 3.25 1.32 19.91
CA VAL A 101 4.12 1.82 21.00
C VAL A 101 3.72 3.24 21.38
N VAL A 102 3.56 4.15 20.42
CA VAL A 102 3.14 5.54 20.67
C VAL A 102 1.77 5.58 21.36
N ALA A 103 0.84 4.77 20.88
CA ALA A 103 -0.52 4.69 21.42
C ALA A 103 -0.62 3.86 22.71
N GLN A 104 0.45 3.16 23.10
CA GLN A 104 0.47 2.19 24.20
C GLN A 104 -0.66 1.16 24.11
N SER A 105 -1.04 0.79 22.88
CA SER A 105 -2.17 -0.09 22.59
C SER A 105 -2.03 -0.79 21.25
N LYS A 106 -1.95 -2.12 21.26
CA LYS A 106 -2.01 -2.93 20.03
C LYS A 106 -3.35 -2.77 19.32
N GLY A 107 -4.45 -2.63 20.05
CA GLY A 107 -5.78 -2.41 19.49
C GLY A 107 -5.87 -1.13 18.66
N ILE A 108 -5.29 -0.02 19.15
CA ILE A 108 -5.21 1.23 18.37
C ILE A 108 -4.30 1.04 17.15
N GLY A 109 -3.21 0.30 17.28
CA GLY A 109 -2.35 -0.05 16.16
C GLY A 109 -3.09 -0.82 15.07
N ILE A 110 -3.88 -1.85 15.42
CA ILE A 110 -4.70 -2.62 14.49
C ILE A 110 -5.68 -1.69 13.76
N LEU A 111 -6.45 -0.89 14.51
CA LEU A 111 -7.42 0.06 13.91
C LEU A 111 -6.74 1.10 13.02
N ALA A 112 -5.53 1.55 13.37
CA ALA A 112 -4.76 2.47 12.52
C ALA A 112 -4.38 1.82 11.18
N GLY A 113 -4.02 0.54 11.19
CA GLY A 113 -3.81 -0.25 9.97
C GLY A 113 -5.10 -0.35 9.15
N ASP A 114 -6.22 -0.75 9.76
CA ASP A 114 -7.51 -0.89 9.08
C ASP A 114 -7.96 0.44 8.46
N VAL A 115 -7.86 1.55 9.19
CA VAL A 115 -8.17 2.90 8.68
C VAL A 115 -7.26 3.24 7.50
N THR A 116 -5.97 2.91 7.58
CA THR A 116 -5.02 3.15 6.47
C THR A 116 -5.40 2.35 5.22
N LEU A 117 -5.86 1.10 5.37
CA LEU A 117 -6.39 0.29 4.26
C LEU A 117 -7.61 0.94 3.62
N VAL A 118 -8.56 1.40 4.43
CA VAL A 118 -9.77 2.10 3.94
C VAL A 118 -9.40 3.38 3.19
N LEU A 119 -8.44 4.15 3.70
CA LEU A 119 -7.93 5.35 3.02
C LEU A 119 -7.27 4.99 1.67
N ALA A 120 -6.48 3.91 1.63
CA ALA A 120 -5.88 3.41 0.39
C ALA A 120 -6.96 3.01 -0.63
N ASP A 121 -8.01 2.30 -0.19
CA ASP A 121 -9.14 1.90 -1.03
C ASP A 121 -9.89 3.11 -1.60
N GLN A 122 -10.16 4.11 -0.78
CA GLN A 122 -10.85 5.33 -1.23
C GLN A 122 -10.04 6.09 -2.29
N LEU A 123 -8.75 6.28 -2.06
CA LEU A 123 -7.88 6.98 -2.99
C LEU A 123 -7.71 6.18 -4.30
N PHE A 124 -7.52 4.85 -4.20
CA PHE A 124 -7.42 3.97 -5.36
C PHE A 124 -8.69 3.98 -6.21
N ASN A 125 -9.85 3.83 -5.58
CA ASN A 125 -11.15 3.84 -6.26
C ASN A 125 -11.41 5.19 -6.94
N SER A 126 -11.06 6.30 -6.28
CA SER A 126 -11.15 7.64 -6.88
C SER A 126 -10.30 7.75 -8.15
N ALA A 127 -9.06 7.29 -8.10
CA ALA A 127 -8.18 7.29 -9.27
C ALA A 127 -8.66 6.32 -10.37
N ALA A 128 -9.03 5.09 -10.01
CA ALA A 128 -9.46 4.07 -10.95
C ALA A 128 -10.74 4.45 -11.71
N SER A 129 -11.65 5.17 -11.07
CA SER A 129 -12.93 5.59 -11.66
C SER A 129 -12.80 6.61 -12.81
N THR A 130 -11.63 7.23 -12.99
CA THR A 130 -11.38 8.17 -14.10
C THR A 130 -10.96 7.49 -15.39
N PHE A 131 -10.57 6.20 -15.32
CA PHE A 131 -10.27 5.39 -16.50
C PHE A 131 -11.56 4.87 -17.15
N ASP A 132 -11.45 4.40 -18.39
CA ASP A 132 -12.59 3.75 -19.06
C ASP A 132 -13.10 2.53 -18.26
N SER A 133 -14.36 2.15 -18.47
CA SER A 133 -15.03 1.10 -17.69
C SER A 133 -14.30 -0.24 -17.68
N THR A 134 -13.62 -0.59 -18.78
CA THR A 134 -12.86 -1.86 -18.88
C THR A 134 -11.59 -1.80 -18.06
N THR A 135 -10.83 -0.72 -18.21
CA THR A 135 -9.59 -0.47 -17.44
C THR A 135 -9.88 -0.34 -15.96
N CYS A 136 -10.92 0.41 -15.58
CA CYS A 136 -11.37 0.53 -14.19
C CYS A 136 -11.66 -0.84 -13.56
N LYS A 137 -12.47 -1.69 -14.22
CA LYS A 137 -12.78 -3.04 -13.72
C LYS A 137 -11.54 -3.90 -13.54
N LYS A 138 -10.60 -3.85 -14.51
CA LYS A 138 -9.33 -4.60 -14.39
C LYS A 138 -8.47 -4.09 -13.23
N LEU A 139 -8.36 -2.77 -13.06
CA LEU A 139 -7.63 -2.16 -11.95
C LEU A 139 -8.19 -2.60 -10.60
N LEU A 140 -9.51 -2.50 -10.43
CA LEU A 140 -10.20 -2.89 -9.18
C LEU A 140 -10.05 -4.38 -8.89
N SER A 141 -10.24 -5.26 -9.89
CA SER A 141 -10.04 -6.69 -9.73
C SER A 141 -8.61 -7.00 -9.28
N TYR A 142 -7.63 -6.44 -9.98
CA TYR A 142 -6.21 -6.68 -9.69
C TYR A 142 -5.80 -6.10 -8.31
N TYR A 143 -6.37 -4.96 -7.90
CA TYR A 143 -6.16 -4.38 -6.58
C TYR A 143 -6.69 -5.26 -5.47
N ASN A 144 -7.91 -5.79 -5.63
CA ASN A 144 -8.50 -6.70 -4.65
C ASN A 144 -7.71 -8.02 -4.52
N ASP A 145 -7.30 -8.60 -5.65
CA ASP A 145 -6.42 -9.78 -5.66
C ASP A 145 -5.07 -9.49 -4.98
N THR A 146 -4.56 -8.28 -5.15
CA THR A 146 -3.31 -7.85 -4.51
C THR A 146 -3.46 -7.77 -3.00
N LYS A 147 -4.55 -7.18 -2.50
CA LYS A 147 -4.84 -7.13 -1.06
C LYS A 147 -4.99 -8.52 -0.45
N LEU A 148 -5.77 -9.38 -1.11
CA LEU A 148 -5.96 -10.75 -0.66
C LEU A 148 -4.62 -11.50 -0.55
N ASN A 149 -3.81 -11.43 -1.61
CA ASN A 149 -2.51 -12.12 -1.60
C ASN A 149 -1.53 -11.52 -0.58
N LEU A 150 -1.60 -10.22 -0.30
CA LEU A 150 -0.80 -9.59 0.74
C LEU A 150 -1.15 -10.16 2.12
N CYS A 151 -2.45 -10.27 2.44
CA CYS A 151 -2.90 -10.84 3.70
C CYS A 151 -2.57 -12.34 3.81
N LEU A 152 -2.76 -13.11 2.73
CA LEU A 152 -2.41 -14.54 2.71
C LEU A 152 -0.90 -14.76 2.84
N GLY A 153 -0.09 -13.90 2.21
CA GLY A 153 1.37 -13.95 2.34
C GLY A 153 1.80 -13.76 3.80
N GLN A 154 1.28 -12.73 4.45
CA GLN A 154 1.58 -12.46 5.86
C GLN A 154 1.12 -13.59 6.79
N TYR A 155 -0.05 -14.17 6.53
CA TYR A 155 -0.52 -15.35 7.28
C TYR A 155 0.43 -16.54 7.14
N LEU A 156 0.91 -16.80 5.92
CA LEU A 156 1.84 -17.89 5.68
C LEU A 156 3.20 -17.65 6.35
N ASP A 157 3.69 -16.41 6.39
CA ASP A 157 4.93 -16.06 7.08
C ASP A 157 4.83 -16.33 8.60
N ILE A 158 3.73 -15.95 9.23
CA ILE A 158 3.47 -16.23 10.66
C ILE A 158 3.42 -17.75 10.92
N LEU A 159 2.81 -18.54 10.02
CA LEU A 159 2.76 -20.00 10.17
C LEU A 159 4.16 -20.60 10.06
N GLU A 160 5.01 -20.05 9.21
CA GLU A 160 6.36 -20.58 8.98
C GLU A 160 7.30 -20.32 10.14
N GLU A 161 7.22 -19.14 10.78
CA GLU A 161 8.00 -18.84 11.98
C GLU A 161 7.83 -19.89 13.08
N ASN A 162 6.67 -20.57 13.10
CA ASN A 162 6.33 -21.61 14.06
C ASN A 162 6.61 -23.04 13.57
N THR A 163 7.20 -23.21 12.35
CA THR A 163 7.39 -24.54 11.72
C THR A 163 8.88 -24.86 11.62
N VAL A 164 9.32 -25.96 12.26
CA VAL A 164 10.75 -26.34 12.33
C VAL A 164 11.28 -26.92 11.01
N THR A 165 10.42 -27.37 10.09
CA THR A 165 10.82 -27.97 8.80
C THR A 165 9.81 -27.67 7.70
N SER A 166 10.20 -26.81 6.75
CA SER A 166 9.46 -26.59 5.52
C SER A 166 10.23 -27.17 4.32
N SER A 167 9.54 -27.80 3.36
CA SER A 167 10.18 -28.23 2.13
C SER A 167 10.56 -27.01 1.26
N GLU A 168 11.64 -27.12 0.48
CA GLU A 168 12.06 -26.05 -0.45
C GLU A 168 10.94 -25.64 -1.42
N GLU A 169 10.13 -26.59 -1.86
CA GLU A 169 8.99 -26.35 -2.74
C GLU A 169 7.91 -25.50 -2.06
N LYS A 170 7.61 -25.78 -0.80
CA LYS A 170 6.67 -24.96 -0.01
C LYS A 170 7.20 -23.55 0.18
N LEU A 171 8.47 -23.39 0.53
CA LEU A 171 9.14 -22.08 0.65
C LEU A 171 9.11 -21.29 -0.66
N PHE A 172 9.31 -21.96 -1.80
CA PHE A 172 9.23 -21.32 -3.11
C PHE A 172 7.82 -20.82 -3.43
N LEU A 173 6.79 -21.64 -3.16
CA LEU A 173 5.38 -21.25 -3.33
C LEU A 173 5.01 -20.09 -2.42
N MET A 174 5.43 -20.10 -1.16
CA MET A 174 5.18 -19.01 -0.21
C MET A 174 5.81 -17.69 -0.65
N ARG A 175 7.04 -17.73 -1.19
CA ARG A 175 7.69 -16.55 -1.77
C ARG A 175 6.89 -15.90 -2.91
N GLN A 176 6.02 -16.66 -3.60
CA GLN A 176 5.15 -16.07 -4.64
C GLN A 176 4.03 -15.19 -4.04
N TYR A 177 3.64 -15.44 -2.80
CA TYR A 177 2.70 -14.59 -2.05
C TYR A 177 3.41 -13.42 -1.36
N ASN A 178 4.73 -13.51 -1.17
CA ASN A 178 5.51 -12.62 -0.32
C ASN A 178 6.06 -11.37 -1.05
N THR A 179 6.64 -10.48 -0.27
CA THR A 179 7.05 -9.07 -0.50
C THR A 179 7.74 -8.79 -1.85
N GLY A 180 8.51 -9.71 -2.42
CA GLY A 180 9.22 -9.50 -3.69
C GLY A 180 8.27 -9.35 -4.88
N ASN A 181 7.30 -10.24 -5.03
CA ASN A 181 6.28 -10.17 -6.07
C ASN A 181 5.34 -8.97 -5.85
N TYR A 182 4.98 -8.68 -4.59
CA TYR A 182 4.12 -7.55 -4.26
C TYR A 182 4.76 -6.21 -4.60
N THR A 183 6.05 -6.03 -4.27
CA THR A 183 6.70 -4.72 -4.38
C THR A 183 6.93 -4.27 -5.82
N ILE A 184 7.41 -5.15 -6.67
CA ILE A 184 7.84 -4.81 -8.03
C ILE A 184 6.82 -5.27 -9.06
N VAL A 185 6.54 -6.58 -9.13
CA VAL A 185 5.73 -7.16 -10.20
C VAL A 185 4.30 -6.62 -10.18
N ARG A 186 3.68 -6.54 -9.00
CA ARG A 186 2.30 -6.04 -8.91
C ARG A 186 2.20 -4.55 -9.18
N THR A 187 3.16 -3.76 -8.70
CA THR A 187 3.21 -2.32 -9.01
C THR A 187 3.35 -2.08 -10.51
N LEU A 188 4.21 -2.85 -11.20
CA LEU A 188 4.37 -2.78 -12.66
C LEU A 188 3.06 -3.15 -13.38
N HIS A 189 2.39 -4.22 -12.95
CA HIS A 189 1.13 -4.65 -13.58
C HIS A 189 0.01 -3.63 -13.42
N PHE A 190 -0.13 -2.97 -12.26
CA PHE A 190 -1.09 -1.85 -12.11
C PHE A 190 -0.90 -0.81 -13.19
N CYS A 191 0.35 -0.45 -13.44
CA CYS A 191 0.67 0.61 -14.38
C CYS A 191 0.51 0.18 -15.83
N MET A 192 0.78 -1.10 -16.15
CA MET A 192 0.46 -1.68 -17.45
C MET A 192 -1.05 -1.64 -17.72
N ILE A 193 -1.86 -2.07 -16.73
CA ILE A 193 -3.32 -2.04 -16.84
C ILE A 193 -3.81 -0.60 -17.06
N ALA A 194 -3.32 0.36 -16.27
CA ALA A 194 -3.66 1.77 -16.38
C ALA A 194 -3.27 2.36 -17.74
N ALA A 195 -2.14 1.94 -18.33
CA ALA A 195 -1.68 2.33 -19.67
C ALA A 195 -2.41 1.59 -20.82
N GLY A 196 -3.40 0.75 -20.51
CA GLY A 196 -4.14 -0.01 -21.52
C GLY A 196 -3.37 -1.20 -22.12
N VAL A 197 -2.22 -1.57 -21.53
CA VAL A 197 -1.40 -2.70 -22.00
C VAL A 197 -1.90 -4.00 -21.35
N THR A 198 -2.00 -5.05 -22.13
CA THR A 198 -2.38 -6.37 -21.63
C THR A 198 -1.19 -6.95 -20.85
N ALA A 199 -1.38 -7.17 -19.55
CA ALA A 199 -0.36 -7.87 -18.76
C ALA A 199 -0.13 -9.28 -19.32
N PRO A 200 1.12 -9.80 -19.33
CA PRO A 200 1.38 -11.18 -19.75
C PRO A 200 0.55 -12.13 -18.90
N SER A 201 -0.14 -13.08 -19.56
CA SER A 201 -0.86 -14.14 -18.86
C SER A 201 0.12 -14.90 -17.97
N LYS A 202 -0.30 -15.21 -16.74
CA LYS A 202 0.49 -16.13 -15.88
C LYS A 202 0.66 -17.43 -16.64
N SER A 203 1.86 -17.69 -17.14
CA SER A 203 2.29 -19.02 -17.59
C SER A 203 2.72 -19.85 -16.39
#